data_e6e0b078f90e22160cb43f0517a0506c
#
_entry.id   e6e0b078f90e22160cb43f0517a0506c
#
_cell.length_a   1.000
_cell.length_b   1.000
_cell.length_c   1.000
_cell.angle_alpha   90.00
_cell.angle_beta   90.00
_cell.angle_gamma   90.00
#
_symmetry.space_group_name_H-M   'P 1'
#
loop_
_entity.id
_entity.type
_entity.pdbx_description
1 polymer ?
#
loop_
_entity_poly.entity_id
_entity_poly.type
_entity_poly.pdbx_seq_one_letter_code
_entity_poly.pdbx_strand_id
1 'polypeptide(L)'
;MTTPSDLDKLSVEAREGIGALRSRVIRRANGALPYDYIVPSGVYEEQWDWDAFFVGLHLISVDRADGIYLKNWCLNFLSHTEPDGQTPGGIRPWAGRDARLYHIKPLMGKAAFYASLALGDFSWIEPVWNKMASCVTYRERMMSDRETGLVKWWDSLESGADNNPALVRRYHNSIAGADVNAFMVLDYKAMAQIAGRLGRPAESAAFGELARKLAEAVNRHLWDPDDTIYYNYDAVERKRIRCVTYSGLIPLWAQLAQSQQAQAMIERYVLNPAKLWSSYGIRSLAADEPLYNNENVIKPYSNWQGPIWPHANWMAMHALIHYGYREQALAVAERVTRLCLADLAANGMMHENYHAETGAPLAAPDFVSWNLLVAQMIEEARTGIFKPDALQSLCN
;
A
#
# COMPACT_ATOMS: atom_id res chain seq x y z
N MET A 1 -2.09 -28.07 -12.17
CA MET A 1 -1.60 -27.61 -10.84
C MET A 1 -0.08 -27.63 -10.90
N THR A 2 0.53 -26.53 -10.53
CA THR A 2 2.01 -26.41 -10.45
C THR A 2 2.52 -27.30 -9.34
N THR A 3 3.59 -28.05 -9.59
CA THR A 3 4.16 -28.95 -8.55
C THR A 3 4.88 -28.14 -7.47
N PRO A 4 5.06 -28.67 -6.25
CA PRO A 4 5.87 -28.00 -5.23
C PRO A 4 7.28 -27.67 -5.71
N SER A 5 7.91 -28.55 -6.50
CA SER A 5 9.24 -28.34 -7.10
C SER A 5 9.25 -27.17 -8.10
N ASP A 6 8.17 -26.97 -8.86
CA ASP A 6 8.09 -25.85 -9.80
C ASP A 6 7.91 -24.50 -9.07
N LEU A 7 7.17 -24.50 -7.96
CA LEU A 7 7.03 -23.32 -7.11
C LEU A 7 8.34 -22.95 -6.40
N ASP A 8 9.14 -23.96 -5.99
CA ASP A 8 10.47 -23.70 -5.42
C ASP A 8 11.39 -23.04 -6.44
N LYS A 9 11.44 -23.57 -7.66
CA LYS A 9 12.21 -22.97 -8.76
C LYS A 9 11.76 -21.53 -9.03
N LEU A 10 10.45 -21.31 -9.17
CA LEU A 10 9.88 -20.00 -9.43
C LEU A 10 10.21 -18.99 -8.31
N SER A 11 10.20 -19.44 -7.05
CA SER A 11 10.58 -18.61 -5.90
C SER A 11 12.07 -18.25 -5.93
N VAL A 12 12.95 -19.16 -6.34
CA VAL A 12 14.39 -18.89 -6.52
C VAL A 12 14.61 -17.90 -7.65
N GLU A 13 14.01 -18.15 -8.82
CA GLU A 13 14.11 -17.27 -9.99
C GLU A 13 13.65 -15.83 -9.66
N ALA A 14 12.56 -15.69 -8.89
CA ALA A 14 12.07 -14.37 -8.46
C ALA A 14 13.08 -13.65 -7.54
N ARG A 15 13.67 -14.37 -6.57
CA ARG A 15 14.68 -13.77 -5.69
C ARG A 15 15.96 -13.39 -6.42
N GLU A 16 16.42 -14.23 -7.33
CA GLU A 16 17.66 -14.00 -8.08
C GLU A 16 17.46 -12.95 -9.20
N GLY A 17 16.34 -12.99 -9.92
CA GLY A 17 16.03 -12.07 -11.00
C GLY A 17 15.51 -10.71 -10.48
N ILE A 18 14.36 -10.72 -9.80
CA ILE A 18 13.70 -9.48 -9.36
C ILE A 18 14.44 -8.88 -8.16
N GLY A 19 14.79 -9.70 -7.16
CA GLY A 19 15.48 -9.24 -5.95
C GLY A 19 16.86 -8.62 -6.23
N ALA A 20 17.55 -9.05 -7.28
CA ALA A 20 18.83 -8.47 -7.70
C ALA A 20 18.70 -6.99 -8.15
N LEU A 21 17.50 -6.54 -8.51
CA LEU A 21 17.27 -5.17 -8.97
C LEU A 21 17.22 -4.12 -7.84
N ARG A 22 17.35 -4.55 -6.57
CA ARG A 22 17.27 -3.64 -5.41
C ARG A 22 18.20 -2.42 -5.48
N SER A 23 19.39 -2.58 -6.07
CA SER A 23 20.34 -1.47 -6.21
C SER A 23 19.83 -0.35 -7.12
N ARG A 24 18.88 -0.65 -8.00
CA ARG A 24 18.31 0.33 -8.96
C ARG A 24 17.35 1.32 -8.29
N VAL A 25 16.85 1.03 -7.11
CA VAL A 25 15.89 1.87 -6.39
C VAL A 25 16.54 2.71 -5.28
N ILE A 26 17.80 2.45 -4.93
CA ILE A 26 18.52 3.16 -3.87
C ILE A 26 19.31 4.33 -4.45
N ARG A 27 19.23 5.48 -3.80
CA ARG A 27 19.96 6.70 -4.15
C ARG A 27 20.67 7.27 -2.92
N ARG A 28 21.82 7.91 -3.16
CA ARG A 28 22.52 8.68 -2.13
C ARG A 28 21.81 9.98 -1.83
N ALA A 29 21.95 10.45 -0.60
CA ALA A 29 21.49 11.77 -0.17
C ALA A 29 21.83 12.84 -1.21
N ASN A 30 20.84 13.64 -1.61
CA ASN A 30 21.01 14.65 -2.65
C ASN A 30 19.99 15.80 -2.49
N GLY A 31 20.50 17.03 -2.49
CA GLY A 31 19.66 18.24 -2.48
C GLY A 31 18.66 18.28 -1.32
N ALA A 32 17.38 18.26 -1.65
CA ALA A 32 16.29 18.31 -0.67
C ALA A 32 16.08 17.01 0.12
N LEU A 33 16.79 15.94 -0.18
CA LEU A 33 16.74 14.66 0.50
C LEU A 33 18.06 14.46 1.30
N PRO A 34 18.10 14.84 2.58
CA PRO A 34 19.32 14.83 3.39
C PRO A 34 19.83 13.42 3.75
N TYR A 35 19.03 12.39 3.53
CA TYR A 35 19.39 11.00 3.79
C TYR A 35 19.28 10.16 2.52
N ASP A 36 20.07 9.07 2.42
CA ASP A 36 19.94 8.09 1.33
C ASP A 36 18.48 7.65 1.20
N TYR A 37 17.99 7.57 -0.02
CA TYR A 37 16.56 7.44 -0.28
C TYR A 37 16.21 6.40 -1.34
N ILE A 38 14.93 6.10 -1.45
CA ILE A 38 14.36 5.11 -2.36
C ILE A 38 13.56 5.83 -3.43
N VAL A 39 13.73 5.40 -4.69
CA VAL A 39 12.97 5.85 -5.87
C VAL A 39 12.28 4.67 -6.54
N PRO A 40 11.21 4.89 -7.33
CA PRO A 40 10.58 3.82 -8.12
C PRO A 40 11.48 3.22 -9.21
N SER A 41 12.46 3.96 -9.71
CA SER A 41 13.28 3.72 -10.91
C SER A 41 12.60 4.13 -12.25
N GLY A 42 13.24 3.82 -13.37
CA GLY A 42 12.75 4.21 -14.68
C GLY A 42 12.74 5.74 -14.84
N VAL A 43 11.57 6.28 -15.11
CA VAL A 43 11.36 7.72 -15.30
C VAL A 43 11.20 8.50 -13.98
N TYR A 44 11.16 7.81 -12.84
CA TYR A 44 10.93 8.40 -11.54
C TYR A 44 12.24 8.56 -10.76
N GLU A 45 12.61 9.78 -10.47
CA GLU A 45 13.79 10.12 -9.66
C GLU A 45 13.42 10.72 -8.29
N GLU A 46 12.13 10.93 -8.05
CA GLU A 46 11.58 11.45 -6.81
C GLU A 46 11.43 10.34 -5.76
N GLN A 47 11.51 10.70 -4.49
CA GLN A 47 11.05 9.84 -3.40
C GLN A 47 9.53 10.01 -3.28
N TRP A 48 8.78 9.03 -3.79
CA TRP A 48 7.34 8.94 -3.58
C TRP A 48 7.03 8.21 -2.27
N ASP A 49 5.89 8.54 -1.67
CA ASP A 49 5.52 8.04 -0.34
C ASP A 49 5.29 6.51 -0.32
N TRP A 50 4.28 5.99 -0.99
CA TRP A 50 3.96 4.57 -0.91
C TRP A 50 4.92 3.68 -1.70
N ASP A 51 5.50 4.18 -2.82
CA ASP A 51 6.51 3.45 -3.58
C ASP A 51 7.70 3.07 -2.69
N ALA A 52 8.30 4.08 -2.07
CA ALA A 52 9.45 3.88 -1.23
C ALA A 52 9.11 3.09 0.04
N PHE A 53 7.88 3.21 0.57
CA PHE A 53 7.41 2.39 1.68
C PHE A 53 7.38 0.90 1.31
N PHE A 54 6.74 0.53 0.19
CA PHE A 54 6.65 -0.86 -0.24
C PHE A 54 8.00 -1.47 -0.61
N VAL A 55 8.87 -0.69 -1.27
CA VAL A 55 10.27 -1.09 -1.49
C VAL A 55 10.98 -1.34 -0.15
N GLY A 56 10.82 -0.45 0.81
CA GLY A 56 11.39 -0.59 2.14
C GLY A 56 10.96 -1.88 2.85
N LEU A 57 9.71 -2.31 2.69
CA LEU A 57 9.22 -3.59 3.23
C LEU A 57 9.96 -4.79 2.60
N HIS A 58 10.24 -4.73 1.29
CA HIS A 58 11.06 -5.76 0.65
C HIS A 58 12.49 -5.75 1.19
N LEU A 59 13.12 -4.58 1.26
CA LEU A 59 14.51 -4.44 1.69
C LEU A 59 14.73 -5.04 3.08
N ILE A 60 13.88 -4.72 4.06
CA ILE A 60 13.99 -5.27 5.44
C ILE A 60 13.66 -6.76 5.52
N SER A 61 12.93 -7.31 4.54
CA SER A 61 12.66 -8.74 4.45
C SER A 61 13.87 -9.54 3.96
N VAL A 62 14.79 -8.87 3.25
CA VAL A 62 16.04 -9.45 2.75
C VAL A 62 17.17 -9.25 3.75
N ASP A 63 17.36 -8.02 4.22
CA ASP A 63 18.39 -7.66 5.18
C ASP A 63 17.85 -6.64 6.20
N ARG A 64 17.89 -6.99 7.49
CA ARG A 64 17.44 -6.11 8.58
C ARG A 64 18.19 -4.78 8.62
N ALA A 65 19.46 -4.76 8.22
CA ALA A 65 20.25 -3.52 8.17
C ALA A 65 19.68 -2.49 7.19
N ASP A 66 18.94 -2.95 6.18
CA ASP A 66 18.23 -2.08 5.23
C ASP A 66 17.04 -1.31 5.87
N GLY A 67 16.72 -1.59 7.13
CA GLY A 67 15.81 -0.75 7.93
C GLY A 67 16.22 0.72 7.98
N ILE A 68 17.51 1.00 7.72
CA ILE A 68 18.01 2.37 7.58
C ILE A 68 17.28 3.14 6.46
N TYR A 69 16.87 2.50 5.38
CA TYR A 69 16.19 3.18 4.27
C TYR A 69 14.74 3.57 4.63
N LEU A 70 14.01 2.75 5.42
CA LEU A 70 12.70 3.15 5.96
C LEU A 70 12.83 4.24 7.03
N LYS A 71 13.85 4.17 7.89
CA LYS A 71 14.18 5.27 8.82
C LYS A 71 14.46 6.57 8.06
N ASN A 72 15.29 6.50 7.03
CA ASN A 72 15.64 7.64 6.19
C ASN A 72 14.40 8.19 5.45
N TRP A 73 13.51 7.30 4.98
CA TRP A 73 12.23 7.69 4.41
C TRP A 73 11.42 8.56 5.39
N CYS A 74 11.27 8.12 6.63
CA CYS A 74 10.60 8.91 7.67
C CYS A 74 11.28 10.27 7.87
N LEU A 75 12.61 10.28 8.03
CA LEU A 75 13.36 11.50 8.31
C LEU A 75 13.34 12.49 7.12
N ASN A 76 13.41 11.99 5.89
CA ASN A 76 13.29 12.81 4.68
C ASN A 76 11.92 13.49 4.62
N PHE A 77 10.81 12.75 4.79
CA PHE A 77 9.47 13.34 4.79
C PHE A 77 9.26 14.29 5.96
N LEU A 78 9.71 13.93 7.16
CA LEU A 78 9.62 14.80 8.33
C LEU A 78 10.45 16.08 8.19
N SER A 79 11.54 16.08 7.41
CA SER A 79 12.29 17.33 7.13
C SER A 79 11.48 18.34 6.33
N HIS A 80 10.48 17.88 5.57
CA HIS A 80 9.56 18.69 4.77
C HIS A 80 8.17 18.87 5.39
N THR A 81 7.96 18.42 6.62
CA THR A 81 6.69 18.58 7.34
C THR A 81 6.54 20.02 7.83
N GLU A 82 5.44 20.65 7.50
CA GLU A 82 5.06 22.00 7.93
C GLU A 82 4.69 22.04 9.42
N PRO A 83 4.63 23.24 10.04
CA PRO A 83 4.30 23.37 11.47
C PRO A 83 2.93 22.77 11.86
N ASP A 84 1.95 22.77 10.95
CA ASP A 84 0.62 22.18 11.17
C ASP A 84 0.59 20.66 10.95
N GLY A 85 1.70 20.07 10.49
CA GLY A 85 1.83 18.64 10.22
C GLY A 85 1.62 18.26 8.75
N GLN A 86 1.28 19.19 7.86
CA GLN A 86 1.18 18.88 6.44
C GLN A 86 2.54 18.42 5.92
N THR A 87 2.55 17.25 5.29
CA THR A 87 3.75 16.59 4.77
C THR A 87 3.51 16.23 3.31
N PRO A 88 4.42 16.53 2.37
CA PRO A 88 4.19 16.24 0.94
C PRO A 88 4.13 14.74 0.68
N GLY A 89 3.41 14.30 -0.38
CA GLY A 89 3.37 12.91 -0.82
C GLY A 89 4.58 12.51 -1.69
N GLY A 90 5.41 13.46 -2.08
CA GLY A 90 6.62 13.24 -2.87
C GLY A 90 7.66 14.34 -2.66
N ILE A 91 8.94 13.98 -2.73
CA ILE A 91 10.07 14.90 -2.58
C ILE A 91 10.99 14.77 -3.79
N ARG A 92 11.23 15.87 -4.47
CA ARG A 92 12.19 15.95 -5.57
C ARG A 92 13.54 16.41 -5.05
N PRO A 93 14.63 15.70 -5.34
CA PRO A 93 15.95 16.08 -4.85
C PRO A 93 16.38 17.48 -5.30
N TRP A 94 15.98 17.91 -6.50
CA TRP A 94 16.34 19.22 -7.08
C TRP A 94 15.41 20.38 -6.77
N ALA A 95 14.19 20.10 -6.28
CA ALA A 95 13.15 21.12 -6.05
C ALA A 95 12.48 21.06 -4.69
N GLY A 96 12.82 20.07 -3.86
CA GLY A 96 12.16 19.84 -2.59
C GLY A 96 10.77 19.23 -2.75
N ARG A 97 9.82 19.71 -1.94
CA ARG A 97 8.45 19.17 -1.94
C ARG A 97 7.76 19.33 -3.32
N ASP A 98 6.96 18.36 -3.67
CA ASP A 98 6.06 18.50 -4.82
C ASP A 98 5.15 19.71 -4.61
N ALA A 99 4.96 20.52 -5.67
CA ALA A 99 4.10 21.70 -5.64
C ALA A 99 2.61 21.36 -5.43
N ARG A 100 2.22 20.10 -5.58
CA ARG A 100 0.86 19.64 -5.30
C ARG A 100 0.59 19.68 -3.79
N LEU A 101 -0.63 20.04 -3.42
CA LEU A 101 -1.07 20.17 -2.03
C LEU A 101 -1.36 18.82 -1.34
N TYR A 102 -0.87 17.72 -1.92
CA TYR A 102 -1.14 16.38 -1.41
C TYR A 102 -0.40 16.12 -0.10
N HIS A 103 -1.13 15.57 0.85
CA HIS A 103 -0.55 15.08 2.07
C HIS A 103 -0.08 13.63 1.89
N ILE A 104 1.05 13.30 2.51
CA ILE A 104 1.59 11.93 2.51
C ILE A 104 0.51 10.90 2.84
N LYS A 105 0.55 9.74 2.19
CA LYS A 105 -0.32 8.60 2.54
C LYS A 105 -0.06 8.14 3.97
N PRO A 106 -1.07 7.65 4.68
CA PRO A 106 -0.94 7.29 6.10
C PRO A 106 -0.14 5.99 6.28
N LEU A 107 1.16 6.12 6.15
CA LEU A 107 2.16 5.04 6.25
C LEU A 107 3.35 5.44 7.14
N MET A 108 3.37 6.67 7.69
CA MET A 108 4.50 7.21 8.46
C MET A 108 4.77 6.41 9.74
N GLY A 109 3.74 6.17 10.54
CA GLY A 109 3.88 5.39 11.77
C GLY A 109 4.26 3.93 11.46
N LYS A 110 3.66 3.35 10.42
CA LYS A 110 3.96 1.97 10.01
C LYS A 110 5.40 1.83 9.49
N ALA A 111 5.89 2.78 8.70
CA ALA A 111 7.27 2.81 8.24
C ALA A 111 8.26 2.96 9.42
N ALA A 112 7.99 3.90 10.34
CA ALA A 112 8.81 4.09 11.52
C ALA A 112 8.85 2.85 12.42
N PHE A 113 7.72 2.18 12.60
CA PHE A 113 7.64 0.96 13.37
C PHE A 113 8.48 -0.17 12.77
N TYR A 114 8.34 -0.44 11.48
CA TYR A 114 9.12 -1.48 10.81
C TYR A 114 10.61 -1.16 10.71
N ALA A 115 10.96 0.10 10.46
CA ALA A 115 12.36 0.56 10.52
C ALA A 115 12.98 0.26 11.88
N SER A 116 12.27 0.61 12.95
CA SER A 116 12.74 0.41 14.33
C SER A 116 12.84 -1.06 14.71
N LEU A 117 11.89 -1.90 14.30
CA LEU A 117 11.98 -3.36 14.49
C LEU A 117 13.17 -3.96 13.75
N ALA A 118 13.40 -3.57 12.51
CA ALA A 118 14.49 -4.07 11.70
C ALA A 118 15.85 -3.70 12.31
N LEU A 119 16.00 -2.44 12.74
CA LEU A 119 17.24 -1.91 13.34
C LEU A 119 17.42 -2.30 14.82
N GLY A 120 16.35 -2.77 15.48
CA GLY A 120 16.35 -3.02 16.93
C GLY A 120 16.45 -1.73 17.77
N ASP A 121 16.08 -0.58 17.21
CA ASP A 121 16.22 0.73 17.85
C ASP A 121 15.01 1.62 17.58
N PHE A 122 14.37 2.10 18.65
CA PHE A 122 13.26 3.06 18.62
C PHE A 122 13.70 4.48 19.04
N SER A 123 14.90 4.64 19.59
CA SER A 123 15.36 5.89 20.19
C SER A 123 15.47 7.06 19.20
N TRP A 124 15.71 6.76 17.93
CA TRP A 124 15.77 7.78 16.86
C TRP A 124 14.46 8.53 16.65
N ILE A 125 13.32 7.98 17.12
CA ILE A 125 11.99 8.59 16.98
C ILE A 125 11.79 9.68 18.07
N GLU A 126 12.43 9.58 19.22
CA GLU A 126 12.28 10.54 20.34
C GLU A 126 12.40 12.01 19.90
N PRO A 127 13.47 12.44 19.21
CA PRO A 127 13.64 13.83 18.81
C PRO A 127 12.64 14.29 17.74
N VAL A 128 12.01 13.38 17.02
CA VAL A 128 11.04 13.69 15.92
C VAL A 128 9.61 13.31 16.27
N TRP A 129 9.34 12.78 17.47
CA TRP A 129 8.02 12.28 17.89
C TRP A 129 6.89 13.26 17.67
N ASN A 130 7.04 14.50 18.17
CA ASN A 130 5.97 15.49 18.06
C ASN A 130 5.64 15.84 16.60
N LYS A 131 6.68 15.93 15.76
CA LYS A 131 6.53 16.21 14.33
C LYS A 131 5.86 15.03 13.61
N MET A 132 6.26 13.81 13.93
CA MET A 132 5.66 12.58 13.43
C MET A 132 4.19 12.47 13.84
N ALA A 133 3.87 12.69 15.11
CA ALA A 133 2.50 12.69 15.62
C ALA A 133 1.63 13.75 14.93
N SER A 134 2.18 14.96 14.70
CA SER A 134 1.48 16.01 13.95
C SER A 134 1.22 15.62 12.50
N CYS A 135 2.20 15.01 11.82
CA CYS A 135 2.06 14.48 10.47
C CYS A 135 0.95 13.42 10.39
N VAL A 136 1.01 12.40 11.25
CA VAL A 136 0.06 11.27 11.25
C VAL A 136 -1.38 11.73 11.55
N THR A 137 -1.56 12.74 12.42
CA THR A 137 -2.90 13.24 12.77
C THR A 137 -3.40 14.38 11.86
N TYR A 138 -2.58 14.86 10.92
CA TYR A 138 -2.97 15.98 10.03
C TYR A 138 -4.26 15.70 9.27
N ARG A 139 -4.35 14.52 8.63
CA ARG A 139 -5.51 14.15 7.80
C ARG A 139 -6.80 14.10 8.62
N GLU A 140 -6.75 13.57 9.83
CA GLU A 140 -7.91 13.58 10.74
C GLU A 140 -8.37 15.01 11.06
N ARG A 141 -7.44 15.89 11.41
CA ARG A 141 -7.77 17.26 11.76
C ARG A 141 -8.29 18.09 10.60
N MET A 142 -7.73 17.91 9.40
CA MET A 142 -7.94 18.79 8.25
C MET A 142 -8.85 18.19 7.18
N MET A 143 -8.97 16.87 7.10
CA MET A 143 -9.62 16.18 5.99
C MET A 143 -10.66 15.15 6.45
N SER A 144 -11.07 15.14 7.71
CA SER A 144 -12.14 14.26 8.18
C SER A 144 -13.53 14.78 7.79
N ASP A 145 -14.46 13.87 7.64
CA ASP A 145 -15.88 14.17 7.63
C ASP A 145 -16.42 14.16 9.06
N ARG A 146 -16.95 15.28 9.53
CA ARG A 146 -17.38 15.47 10.92
C ARG A 146 -18.53 14.55 11.35
N GLU A 147 -19.36 14.13 10.40
CA GLU A 147 -20.53 13.30 10.70
C GLU A 147 -20.18 11.82 10.84
N THR A 148 -19.31 11.33 9.96
CA THR A 148 -18.92 9.92 9.94
C THR A 148 -17.62 9.64 10.70
N GLY A 149 -16.78 10.63 10.92
CA GLY A 149 -15.44 10.49 11.45
C GLY A 149 -14.44 9.89 10.45
N LEU A 150 -14.84 9.62 9.22
CA LEU A 150 -13.97 9.08 8.18
C LEU A 150 -13.04 10.15 7.63
N VAL A 151 -11.82 9.77 7.27
CA VAL A 151 -10.88 10.65 6.58
C VAL A 151 -11.03 10.53 5.06
N LYS A 152 -10.69 11.61 4.35
CA LYS A 152 -10.92 11.75 2.91
C LYS A 152 -9.61 11.87 2.15
N TRP A 153 -9.62 11.50 0.88
CA TRP A 153 -8.63 11.91 -0.10
C TRP A 153 -8.89 13.34 -0.58
N TRP A 154 -7.81 14.06 -0.90
CA TRP A 154 -7.96 15.34 -1.59
C TRP A 154 -8.58 15.13 -2.97
N ASP A 155 -8.01 14.22 -3.74
CA ASP A 155 -8.52 13.77 -5.05
C ASP A 155 -7.95 12.37 -5.40
N SER A 156 -8.19 11.91 -6.62
CA SER A 156 -7.69 10.62 -7.10
C SER A 156 -6.16 10.56 -7.21
N LEU A 157 -5.50 11.66 -7.58
CA LEU A 157 -4.04 11.69 -7.71
C LEU A 157 -3.33 11.57 -6.35
N GLU A 158 -3.89 12.18 -5.29
CA GLU A 158 -3.38 11.98 -3.93
C GLU A 158 -3.46 10.52 -3.49
N SER A 159 -4.50 9.79 -3.93
CA SER A 159 -4.64 8.37 -3.60
C SER A 159 -3.56 7.48 -4.24
N GLY A 160 -2.97 7.92 -5.35
CA GLY A 160 -2.08 7.14 -6.19
C GLY A 160 -2.82 6.20 -7.17
N ALA A 161 -4.13 6.04 -7.01
CA ALA A 161 -4.98 5.34 -7.97
C ALA A 161 -5.64 6.34 -8.91
N ASP A 162 -4.83 6.96 -9.77
CA ASP A 162 -5.05 8.22 -10.48
C ASP A 162 -6.39 8.33 -11.21
N ASN A 163 -6.87 7.27 -11.83
CA ASN A 163 -8.15 7.24 -12.53
C ASN A 163 -9.18 6.29 -11.92
N ASN A 164 -9.04 5.95 -10.63
CA ASN A 164 -10.01 5.12 -9.92
C ASN A 164 -11.43 5.70 -10.07
N PRO A 165 -12.41 4.95 -10.65
CA PRO A 165 -13.75 5.47 -10.92
C PRO A 165 -14.51 5.94 -9.68
N ALA A 166 -14.16 5.42 -8.51
CA ALA A 166 -14.77 5.83 -7.25
C ALA A 166 -14.23 7.18 -6.72
N LEU A 167 -13.14 7.72 -7.31
CA LEU A 167 -12.49 8.96 -6.89
C LEU A 167 -12.49 10.02 -7.99
N VAL A 168 -12.24 9.63 -9.22
CA VAL A 168 -12.08 10.56 -10.35
C VAL A 168 -13.37 11.33 -10.63
N ARG A 169 -13.23 12.61 -11.05
CA ARG A 169 -14.35 13.51 -11.35
C ARG A 169 -15.28 13.79 -10.15
N ARG A 170 -14.73 13.75 -8.93
CA ARG A 170 -15.39 14.15 -7.70
C ARG A 170 -14.85 15.49 -7.21
N TYR A 171 -15.56 16.12 -6.28
CA TYR A 171 -15.05 17.33 -5.62
C TYR A 171 -13.80 17.00 -4.79
N HIS A 172 -12.87 17.94 -4.71
CA HIS A 172 -11.73 17.80 -3.83
C HIS A 172 -12.17 17.63 -2.38
N ASN A 173 -11.45 16.80 -1.62
CA ASN A 173 -11.74 16.53 -0.22
C ASN A 173 -13.19 16.09 0.06
N SER A 174 -13.78 15.30 -0.84
CA SER A 174 -15.15 14.82 -0.72
C SER A 174 -15.28 13.32 -0.51
N ILE A 175 -14.29 12.52 -0.89
CA ILE A 175 -14.40 11.07 -0.88
C ILE A 175 -13.61 10.45 0.27
N ALA A 176 -14.34 9.80 1.17
CA ALA A 176 -13.75 8.93 2.18
C ALA A 176 -13.47 7.56 1.54
N GLY A 177 -12.20 7.33 1.18
CA GLY A 177 -11.75 6.07 0.58
C GLY A 177 -11.69 4.94 1.61
N ALA A 178 -12.06 3.74 1.21
CA ALA A 178 -11.91 2.55 2.04
C ALA A 178 -10.43 2.27 2.32
N ASP A 179 -9.58 2.54 1.34
CA ASP A 179 -8.13 2.43 1.41
C ASP A 179 -7.50 3.41 2.41
N VAL A 180 -7.74 4.72 2.26
CA VAL A 180 -7.13 5.72 3.16
C VAL A 180 -7.51 5.51 4.61
N ASN A 181 -8.77 5.15 4.88
CA ASN A 181 -9.24 4.90 6.24
C ASN A 181 -8.61 3.62 6.82
N ALA A 182 -8.45 2.58 6.02
CA ALA A 182 -7.76 1.35 6.43
C ALA A 182 -6.26 1.59 6.69
N PHE A 183 -5.58 2.35 5.83
CA PHE A 183 -4.19 2.76 6.05
C PHE A 183 -4.04 3.59 7.33
N MET A 184 -4.94 4.55 7.58
CA MET A 184 -4.94 5.34 8.82
C MET A 184 -5.10 4.48 10.08
N VAL A 185 -5.98 3.47 10.06
CA VAL A 185 -6.11 2.54 11.20
C VAL A 185 -4.79 1.81 11.47
N LEU A 186 -4.12 1.34 10.41
CA LEU A 186 -2.83 0.66 10.56
C LEU A 186 -1.73 1.62 11.07
N ASP A 187 -1.74 2.84 10.60
CA ASP A 187 -0.78 3.88 11.01
C ASP A 187 -0.96 4.26 12.49
N TYR A 188 -2.21 4.46 12.93
CA TYR A 188 -2.52 4.70 14.33
C TYR A 188 -2.14 3.52 15.24
N LYS A 189 -2.39 2.27 14.80
CA LYS A 189 -1.94 1.09 15.54
C LYS A 189 -0.42 1.06 15.71
N ALA A 190 0.31 1.41 14.65
CA ALA A 190 1.77 1.50 14.69
C ALA A 190 2.24 2.60 15.65
N MET A 191 1.64 3.80 15.57
CA MET A 191 1.95 4.90 16.51
C MET A 191 1.68 4.53 17.97
N ALA A 192 0.60 3.80 18.25
CA ALA A 192 0.31 3.30 19.59
C ALA A 192 1.41 2.36 20.11
N GLN A 193 1.90 1.46 19.25
CA GLN A 193 2.99 0.54 19.59
C GLN A 193 4.32 1.28 19.81
N ILE A 194 4.66 2.24 18.94
CA ILE A 194 5.85 3.08 19.09
C ILE A 194 5.79 3.84 20.42
N ALA A 195 4.67 4.50 20.71
CA ALA A 195 4.48 5.25 21.95
C ALA A 195 4.69 4.35 23.19
N GLY A 196 4.16 3.12 23.16
CA GLY A 196 4.38 2.14 24.22
C GLY A 196 5.86 1.79 24.41
N ARG A 197 6.62 1.59 23.33
CA ARG A 197 8.07 1.30 23.36
C ARG A 197 8.89 2.50 23.84
N LEU A 198 8.42 3.73 23.64
CA LEU A 198 9.06 4.96 24.09
C LEU A 198 8.63 5.36 25.52
N GLY A 199 7.88 4.52 26.24
CA GLY A 199 7.42 4.84 27.60
C GLY A 199 6.39 5.96 27.66
N ARG A 200 5.56 6.13 26.62
CA ARG A 200 4.52 7.17 26.47
C ARG A 200 3.11 6.56 26.55
N PRO A 201 2.68 6.05 27.72
CA PRO A 201 1.44 5.29 27.84
C PRO A 201 0.16 6.10 27.50
N ALA A 202 0.16 7.40 27.77
CA ALA A 202 -0.97 8.27 27.46
C ALA A 202 -1.16 8.42 25.95
N GLU A 203 -0.08 8.65 25.20
CA GLU A 203 -0.12 8.75 23.74
C GLU A 203 -0.41 7.39 23.11
N SER A 204 0.12 6.29 23.68
CA SER A 204 -0.19 4.92 23.25
C SER A 204 -1.70 4.66 23.35
N ALA A 205 -2.32 5.00 24.47
CA ALA A 205 -3.76 4.87 24.66
C ALA A 205 -4.55 5.77 23.70
N ALA A 206 -4.10 7.01 23.47
CA ALA A 206 -4.75 7.95 22.56
C ALA A 206 -4.74 7.44 21.11
N PHE A 207 -3.60 7.01 20.59
CA PHE A 207 -3.51 6.44 19.24
C PHE A 207 -4.30 5.12 19.12
N GLY A 208 -4.31 4.28 20.15
CA GLY A 208 -5.14 3.09 20.20
C GLY A 208 -6.64 3.39 20.08
N GLU A 209 -7.09 4.45 20.76
CA GLU A 209 -8.48 4.90 20.69
C GLU A 209 -8.84 5.51 19.32
N LEU A 210 -7.93 6.27 18.69
CA LEU A 210 -8.11 6.74 17.31
C LEU A 210 -8.26 5.58 16.33
N ALA A 211 -7.39 4.57 16.44
CA ALA A 211 -7.47 3.37 15.61
C ALA A 211 -8.81 2.64 15.77
N ARG A 212 -9.28 2.47 17.01
CA ARG A 212 -10.55 1.80 17.32
C ARG A 212 -11.75 2.55 16.76
N LYS A 213 -11.83 3.86 17.01
CA LYS A 213 -12.93 4.71 16.50
C LYS A 213 -13.01 4.72 15.00
N LEU A 214 -11.86 4.85 14.33
CA LEU A 214 -11.81 4.86 12.88
C LEU A 214 -12.18 3.49 12.29
N ALA A 215 -11.74 2.38 12.89
CA ALA A 215 -12.12 1.04 12.46
C ALA A 215 -13.64 0.80 12.59
N GLU A 216 -14.25 1.32 13.65
CA GLU A 216 -15.72 1.28 13.82
C GLU A 216 -16.44 2.13 12.77
N ALA A 217 -15.92 3.33 12.46
CA ALA A 217 -16.47 4.18 11.40
C ALA A 217 -16.38 3.51 10.03
N VAL A 218 -15.25 2.87 9.70
CA VAL A 218 -15.08 2.07 8.47
C VAL A 218 -16.18 1.01 8.37
N ASN A 219 -16.35 0.20 9.39
CA ASN A 219 -17.35 -0.89 9.37
C ASN A 219 -18.79 -0.37 9.34
N ARG A 220 -19.07 0.78 9.95
CA ARG A 220 -20.42 1.39 9.98
C ARG A 220 -20.81 2.04 8.67
N HIS A 221 -19.88 2.80 8.05
CA HIS A 221 -20.22 3.68 6.95
C HIS A 221 -19.77 3.17 5.58
N LEU A 222 -18.67 2.39 5.51
CA LEU A 222 -18.14 1.89 4.23
C LEU A 222 -18.62 0.48 3.90
N TRP A 223 -18.89 -0.37 4.90
CA TRP A 223 -19.44 -1.69 4.66
C TRP A 223 -20.89 -1.62 4.17
N ASP A 224 -21.18 -2.25 3.05
CA ASP A 224 -22.54 -2.43 2.54
C ASP A 224 -23.00 -3.86 2.83
N PRO A 225 -24.00 -4.08 3.72
CA PRO A 225 -24.43 -5.42 4.12
C PRO A 225 -25.20 -6.15 3.00
N ASP A 226 -25.86 -5.42 2.07
CA ASP A 226 -26.63 -6.00 0.97
C ASP A 226 -25.69 -6.49 -0.13
N ASP A 227 -24.69 -5.68 -0.46
CA ASP A 227 -23.67 -6.02 -1.45
C ASP A 227 -22.50 -6.82 -0.85
N THR A 228 -22.36 -6.87 0.47
CA THR A 228 -21.26 -7.56 1.19
C THR A 228 -19.88 -7.11 0.76
N ILE A 229 -19.64 -5.79 0.69
CA ILE A 229 -18.37 -5.19 0.27
C ILE A 229 -18.16 -3.83 0.95
N TYR A 230 -16.90 -3.40 1.06
CA TYR A 230 -16.57 -2.03 1.42
C TYR A 230 -16.56 -1.14 0.18
N TYR A 231 -17.31 -0.07 0.23
CA TYR A 231 -17.33 0.99 -0.79
C TYR A 231 -16.68 2.26 -0.27
N ASN A 232 -16.18 3.09 -1.18
CA ASN A 232 -15.87 4.48 -0.85
C ASN A 232 -17.17 5.25 -0.55
N TYR A 233 -17.07 6.31 0.24
CA TYR A 233 -18.21 7.11 0.65
C TYR A 233 -18.06 8.56 0.19
N ASP A 234 -19.08 9.06 -0.50
CA ASP A 234 -19.18 10.48 -0.89
C ASP A 234 -19.75 11.28 0.27
N ALA A 235 -18.91 12.08 0.93
CA ALA A 235 -19.30 12.89 2.08
C ALA A 235 -20.19 14.09 1.71
N VAL A 236 -20.24 14.50 0.44
CA VAL A 236 -21.12 15.55 -0.05
C VAL A 236 -22.51 15.00 -0.33
N GLU A 237 -22.56 13.88 -1.09
CA GLU A 237 -23.84 13.25 -1.47
C GLU A 237 -24.38 12.30 -0.39
N ARG A 238 -23.62 12.07 0.70
CA ARG A 238 -24.01 11.24 1.86
C ARG A 238 -24.39 9.81 1.48
N LYS A 239 -23.64 9.22 0.54
CA LYS A 239 -23.90 7.86 0.05
C LYS A 239 -22.64 7.08 -0.27
N ARG A 240 -22.72 5.76 -0.24
CA ARG A 240 -21.69 4.88 -0.76
C ARG A 240 -21.62 4.98 -2.28
N ILE A 241 -20.39 4.95 -2.80
CA ILE A 241 -20.12 4.91 -4.24
C ILE A 241 -20.03 3.44 -4.62
N ARG A 242 -21.11 2.91 -5.20
CA ARG A 242 -21.20 1.52 -5.61
C ARG A 242 -20.33 1.25 -6.84
N CYS A 243 -19.04 1.07 -6.59
CA CYS A 243 -18.03 0.78 -7.59
C CYS A 243 -16.99 -0.18 -6.96
N VAL A 244 -16.84 -1.35 -7.55
CA VAL A 244 -16.00 -2.44 -7.02
C VAL A 244 -14.56 -2.25 -7.48
N THR A 245 -13.76 -1.61 -6.65
CA THR A 245 -12.35 -1.30 -6.92
C THR A 245 -11.43 -1.94 -5.89
N TYR A 246 -10.12 -1.90 -6.15
CA TYR A 246 -9.08 -2.34 -5.22
C TYR A 246 -9.20 -1.66 -3.85
N SER A 247 -9.68 -0.41 -3.78
CA SER A 247 -9.83 0.33 -2.53
C SER A 247 -10.65 -0.45 -1.49
N GLY A 248 -11.71 -1.12 -1.96
CA GLY A 248 -12.59 -1.93 -1.11
C GLY A 248 -11.89 -3.17 -0.52
N LEU A 249 -10.75 -3.62 -1.08
CA LEU A 249 -9.99 -4.77 -0.57
C LEU A 249 -9.05 -4.39 0.59
N ILE A 250 -8.70 -3.12 0.71
CA ILE A 250 -7.72 -2.69 1.71
C ILE A 250 -8.20 -2.87 3.15
N PRO A 251 -9.50 -2.70 3.49
CA PRO A 251 -10.00 -3.10 4.81
C PRO A 251 -9.80 -4.58 5.16
N LEU A 252 -9.79 -5.49 4.16
CA LEU A 252 -9.43 -6.91 4.39
C LEU A 252 -7.95 -7.04 4.75
N TRP A 253 -7.07 -6.38 4.01
CA TRP A 253 -5.63 -6.36 4.32
C TRP A 253 -5.33 -5.75 5.69
N ALA A 254 -6.07 -4.70 6.07
CA ALA A 254 -5.96 -4.07 7.37
C ALA A 254 -6.65 -4.85 8.51
N GLN A 255 -7.25 -6.02 8.20
CA GLN A 255 -7.93 -6.90 9.15
C GLN A 255 -9.09 -6.21 9.89
N LEU A 256 -9.85 -5.39 9.18
CA LEU A 256 -10.99 -4.64 9.74
C LEU A 256 -12.31 -5.39 9.61
N ALA A 257 -12.43 -6.31 8.67
CA ALA A 257 -13.64 -7.10 8.43
C ALA A 257 -13.76 -8.22 9.48
N GLN A 258 -14.99 -8.47 9.93
CA GLN A 258 -15.30 -9.69 10.67
C GLN A 258 -15.19 -10.91 9.74
N SER A 259 -14.92 -12.11 10.29
CA SER A 259 -14.69 -13.32 9.49
C SER A 259 -15.80 -13.60 8.47
N GLN A 260 -17.06 -13.45 8.85
CA GLN A 260 -18.21 -13.66 7.94
C GLN A 260 -18.29 -12.60 6.84
N GLN A 261 -17.98 -11.34 7.15
CA GLN A 261 -17.92 -10.25 6.16
C GLN A 261 -16.79 -10.52 5.16
N ALA A 262 -15.62 -10.88 5.65
CA ALA A 262 -14.47 -11.19 4.82
C ALA A 262 -14.75 -12.38 3.89
N GLN A 263 -15.32 -13.47 4.42
CA GLN A 263 -15.71 -14.63 3.62
C GLN A 263 -16.66 -14.23 2.50
N ALA A 264 -17.77 -13.58 2.82
CA ALA A 264 -18.77 -13.17 1.83
C ALA A 264 -18.16 -12.27 0.73
N MET A 265 -17.30 -11.33 1.11
CA MET A 265 -16.64 -10.44 0.18
C MET A 265 -15.62 -11.17 -0.71
N ILE A 266 -14.78 -12.03 -0.11
CA ILE A 266 -13.77 -12.79 -0.83
C ILE A 266 -14.42 -13.70 -1.87
N GLU A 267 -15.43 -14.48 -1.49
CA GLU A 267 -16.11 -15.43 -2.39
C GLU A 267 -16.91 -14.72 -3.50
N ARG A 268 -17.61 -13.63 -3.16
CA ARG A 268 -18.44 -12.93 -4.13
C ARG A 268 -17.66 -12.06 -5.12
N TYR A 269 -16.56 -11.46 -4.69
CA TYR A 269 -15.82 -10.45 -5.48
C TYR A 269 -14.38 -10.84 -5.79
N VAL A 270 -13.59 -11.21 -4.78
CA VAL A 270 -12.15 -11.41 -4.97
C VAL A 270 -11.87 -12.64 -5.81
N LEU A 271 -12.54 -13.76 -5.52
CA LEU A 271 -12.36 -15.04 -6.20
C LEU A 271 -13.28 -15.23 -7.42
N ASN A 272 -14.09 -14.24 -7.74
CA ASN A 272 -15.07 -14.32 -8.83
C ASN A 272 -14.42 -13.86 -10.15
N PRO A 273 -14.33 -14.74 -11.18
CA PRO A 273 -13.76 -14.39 -12.48
C PRO A 273 -14.54 -13.30 -13.24
N ALA A 274 -15.85 -13.18 -13.00
CA ALA A 274 -16.67 -12.11 -13.56
C ALA A 274 -16.47 -10.75 -12.86
N LYS A 275 -15.68 -10.73 -11.78
CA LYS A 275 -15.39 -9.53 -10.98
C LYS A 275 -13.88 -9.26 -10.97
N LEU A 276 -13.19 -9.60 -9.86
CA LEU A 276 -11.81 -9.22 -9.64
C LEU A 276 -10.79 -10.31 -10.02
N TRP A 277 -11.17 -11.58 -10.03
CA TRP A 277 -10.25 -12.67 -10.29
C TRP A 277 -9.92 -12.83 -11.77
N SER A 278 -8.65 -12.67 -12.17
CA SER A 278 -8.21 -12.93 -13.54
C SER A 278 -7.17 -14.06 -13.60
N SER A 279 -6.81 -14.48 -14.81
CA SER A 279 -5.73 -15.47 -15.02
C SER A 279 -4.35 -14.94 -14.62
N TYR A 280 -4.18 -13.62 -14.45
CA TYR A 280 -2.91 -12.97 -14.19
C TYR A 280 -2.81 -12.35 -12.80
N GLY A 281 -3.91 -12.35 -12.03
CA GLY A 281 -3.97 -11.79 -10.68
C GLY A 281 -5.35 -11.23 -10.34
N ILE A 282 -5.38 -10.29 -9.41
CA ILE A 282 -6.59 -9.58 -8.98
C ILE A 282 -6.63 -8.22 -9.69
N ARG A 283 -7.74 -7.96 -10.37
CA ARG A 283 -7.98 -6.71 -11.12
C ARG A 283 -8.11 -5.52 -10.18
N SER A 284 -7.71 -4.34 -10.63
CA SER A 284 -7.89 -3.09 -9.88
C SER A 284 -9.31 -2.54 -9.91
N LEU A 285 -10.11 -2.93 -10.91
CA LEU A 285 -11.54 -2.66 -11.06
C LEU A 285 -12.23 -3.96 -11.48
N ALA A 286 -13.44 -4.22 -10.98
CA ALA A 286 -14.18 -5.42 -11.37
C ALA A 286 -14.54 -5.40 -12.87
N ALA A 287 -14.47 -6.59 -13.51
CA ALA A 287 -14.62 -6.73 -14.95
C ALA A 287 -16.02 -6.37 -15.48
N ASP A 288 -17.02 -6.36 -14.62
CA ASP A 288 -18.39 -5.96 -14.95
C ASP A 288 -18.70 -4.49 -14.61
N GLU A 289 -17.72 -3.71 -14.18
CA GLU A 289 -17.89 -2.27 -13.99
C GLU A 289 -17.88 -1.54 -15.34
N PRO A 290 -18.73 -0.52 -15.54
CA PRO A 290 -18.88 0.15 -16.85
C PRO A 290 -17.60 0.79 -17.40
N LEU A 291 -16.66 1.16 -16.54
CA LEU A 291 -15.39 1.77 -16.93
C LEU A 291 -14.23 0.77 -16.99
N TYR A 292 -14.50 -0.54 -16.85
CA TYR A 292 -13.47 -1.56 -16.94
C TYR A 292 -12.76 -1.50 -18.29
N ASN A 293 -11.45 -1.37 -18.26
CA ASN A 293 -10.56 -1.43 -19.42
C ASN A 293 -9.12 -1.74 -18.98
N ASN A 294 -8.28 -2.13 -19.94
CA ASN A 294 -6.87 -2.41 -19.73
C ASN A 294 -5.96 -1.55 -20.65
N GLU A 295 -6.41 -0.36 -21.03
CA GLU A 295 -5.70 0.50 -21.95
C GLU A 295 -4.89 1.59 -21.21
N ASN A 296 -3.72 1.96 -21.75
CA ASN A 296 -2.96 3.09 -21.25
C ASN A 296 -3.46 4.41 -21.86
N VAL A 297 -4.70 4.77 -21.55
CA VAL A 297 -5.37 5.95 -22.15
C VAL A 297 -5.09 7.26 -21.43
N ILE A 298 -4.57 7.20 -20.20
CA ILE A 298 -4.28 8.36 -19.36
C ILE A 298 -2.76 8.48 -19.17
N LYS A 299 -2.22 9.66 -19.43
CA LYS A 299 -0.84 10.00 -19.06
C LYS A 299 -0.82 10.62 -17.67
N PRO A 300 0.11 10.21 -16.80
CA PRO A 300 1.30 9.39 -17.02
C PRO A 300 1.11 7.86 -17.06
N TYR A 301 0.08 7.35 -17.64
CA TYR A 301 -0.19 5.91 -17.85
C TYR A 301 -0.58 5.10 -16.60
N SER A 302 -1.05 5.75 -15.56
CA SER A 302 -1.52 5.10 -14.33
C SER A 302 -2.99 4.70 -14.49
N ASN A 303 -3.25 3.49 -15.01
CA ASN A 303 -4.61 2.96 -15.21
C ASN A 303 -5.03 2.04 -14.07
N TRP A 304 -6.03 2.46 -13.27
CA TRP A 304 -6.65 1.71 -12.18
C TRP A 304 -8.06 1.20 -12.53
N GLN A 305 -8.37 1.10 -13.82
CA GLN A 305 -9.68 0.66 -14.31
C GLN A 305 -9.66 -0.78 -14.85
N GLY A 306 -8.76 -1.62 -14.37
CA GLY A 306 -8.69 -3.03 -14.76
C GLY A 306 -7.34 -3.69 -14.54
N PRO A 307 -6.20 -3.05 -14.88
CA PRO A 307 -4.88 -3.67 -14.84
C PRO A 307 -4.51 -4.32 -13.51
N ILE A 308 -3.60 -5.28 -13.61
CA ILE A 308 -2.96 -5.93 -12.47
C ILE A 308 -1.85 -5.02 -11.95
N TRP A 309 -1.93 -4.67 -10.68
CA TRP A 309 -0.93 -3.90 -9.95
C TRP A 309 -0.25 -4.81 -8.93
N PRO A 310 1.05 -5.06 -9.02
CA PRO A 310 1.73 -6.06 -8.17
C PRO A 310 1.59 -5.79 -6.67
N HIS A 311 1.74 -4.54 -6.21
CA HIS A 311 1.58 -4.21 -4.78
C HIS A 311 0.12 -4.35 -4.28
N ALA A 312 -0.88 -4.01 -5.11
CA ALA A 312 -2.28 -4.25 -4.76
C ALA A 312 -2.58 -5.76 -4.66
N ASN A 313 -1.99 -6.56 -5.53
CA ASN A 313 -2.07 -8.01 -5.47
C ASN A 313 -1.34 -8.59 -4.25
N TRP A 314 -0.20 -8.01 -3.87
CA TRP A 314 0.50 -8.38 -2.64
C TRP A 314 -0.36 -8.10 -1.40
N MET A 315 -1.01 -6.93 -1.30
CA MET A 315 -1.95 -6.63 -0.21
C MET A 315 -3.14 -7.59 -0.19
N ALA A 316 -3.73 -7.88 -1.35
CA ALA A 316 -4.84 -8.82 -1.47
C ALA A 316 -4.42 -10.26 -1.12
N MET A 317 -3.22 -10.70 -1.50
CA MET A 317 -2.65 -11.98 -1.11
C MET A 317 -2.54 -12.11 0.41
N HIS A 318 -2.04 -11.09 1.10
CA HIS A 318 -1.98 -11.08 2.56
C HIS A 318 -3.35 -11.08 3.22
N ALA A 319 -4.33 -10.39 2.64
CA ALA A 319 -5.72 -10.50 3.08
C ALA A 319 -6.24 -11.94 2.97
N LEU A 320 -6.01 -12.60 1.83
CA LEU A 320 -6.38 -14.01 1.64
C LEU A 320 -5.71 -14.94 2.65
N ILE A 321 -4.42 -14.75 2.94
CA ILE A 321 -3.69 -15.51 3.97
C ILE A 321 -4.37 -15.34 5.33
N HIS A 322 -4.63 -14.10 5.72
CA HIS A 322 -5.22 -13.78 7.03
C HIS A 322 -6.58 -14.45 7.25
N TYR A 323 -7.43 -14.47 6.21
CA TYR A 323 -8.77 -15.06 6.29
C TYR A 323 -8.82 -16.56 5.90
N GLY A 324 -7.67 -17.24 5.78
CA GLY A 324 -7.59 -18.69 5.61
C GLY A 324 -7.62 -19.20 4.17
N TYR A 325 -7.64 -18.34 3.17
CA TYR A 325 -7.65 -18.68 1.73
C TYR A 325 -6.24 -18.89 1.18
N ARG A 326 -5.46 -19.78 1.81
CA ARG A 326 -4.02 -19.99 1.51
C ARG A 326 -3.75 -20.47 0.08
N GLU A 327 -4.57 -21.37 -0.44
CA GLU A 327 -4.41 -21.88 -1.82
C GLU A 327 -4.62 -20.75 -2.84
N GLN A 328 -5.61 -19.90 -2.62
CA GLN A 328 -5.88 -18.77 -3.47
C GLN A 328 -4.81 -17.67 -3.35
N ALA A 329 -4.29 -17.45 -2.16
CA ALA A 329 -3.16 -16.57 -1.93
C ALA A 329 -1.92 -17.06 -2.70
N LEU A 330 -1.63 -18.35 -2.65
CA LEU A 330 -0.53 -18.96 -3.42
C LEU A 330 -0.76 -18.83 -4.93
N ALA A 331 -1.99 -19.00 -5.40
CA ALA A 331 -2.32 -18.79 -6.81
C ALA A 331 -2.10 -17.34 -7.26
N VAL A 332 -2.43 -16.34 -6.43
CA VAL A 332 -2.12 -14.93 -6.72
C VAL A 332 -0.61 -14.72 -6.76
N ALA A 333 0.13 -15.23 -5.77
CA ALA A 333 1.59 -15.12 -5.72
C ALA A 333 2.25 -15.72 -6.97
N GLU A 334 1.84 -16.91 -7.36
CA GLU A 334 2.37 -17.60 -8.55
C GLU A 334 2.11 -16.80 -9.83
N ARG A 335 0.86 -16.32 -10.04
CA ARG A 335 0.48 -15.58 -11.24
C ARG A 335 1.27 -14.29 -11.39
N VAL A 336 1.34 -13.49 -10.33
CA VAL A 336 2.05 -12.20 -10.36
C VAL A 336 3.55 -12.41 -10.51
N THR A 337 4.11 -13.44 -9.87
CA THR A 337 5.54 -13.79 -10.03
C THR A 337 5.86 -14.18 -11.47
N ARG A 338 5.06 -15.07 -12.09
CA ARG A 338 5.25 -15.45 -13.50
C ARG A 338 5.11 -14.25 -14.43
N LEU A 339 4.17 -13.36 -14.16
CA LEU A 339 3.93 -12.14 -14.93
C LEU A 339 5.17 -11.24 -14.96
N CYS A 340 5.71 -10.91 -13.78
CA CYS A 340 6.89 -10.05 -13.67
C CYS A 340 8.17 -10.70 -14.22
N LEU A 341 8.36 -12.02 -14.02
CA LEU A 341 9.50 -12.73 -14.57
C LEU A 341 9.43 -12.87 -16.10
N ALA A 342 8.23 -13.09 -16.66
CA ALA A 342 8.05 -13.14 -18.11
C ALA A 342 8.38 -11.80 -18.76
N ASP A 343 7.96 -10.69 -18.14
CA ASP A 343 8.29 -9.34 -18.60
C ASP A 343 9.80 -9.07 -18.51
N LEU A 344 10.42 -9.40 -17.38
CA LEU A 344 11.86 -9.26 -17.18
C LEU A 344 12.66 -10.07 -18.22
N ALA A 345 12.22 -11.30 -18.50
CA ALA A 345 12.87 -12.17 -19.49
C ALA A 345 12.69 -11.67 -20.93
N ALA A 346 11.52 -11.15 -21.27
CA ALA A 346 11.21 -10.70 -22.63
C ALA A 346 11.77 -9.31 -22.95
N ASN A 347 11.73 -8.40 -21.97
CA ASN A 347 12.00 -6.98 -22.17
C ASN A 347 13.26 -6.48 -21.43
N GLY A 348 13.90 -7.31 -20.59
CA GLY A 348 15.02 -6.92 -19.73
C GLY A 348 14.64 -5.94 -18.60
N MET A 349 13.35 -5.71 -18.39
CA MET A 349 12.80 -4.77 -17.42
C MET A 349 11.41 -5.21 -16.96
N MET A 350 10.89 -4.58 -15.91
CA MET A 350 9.51 -4.73 -15.49
C MET A 350 8.74 -3.44 -15.75
N HIS A 351 7.41 -3.56 -15.80
CA HIS A 351 6.48 -2.44 -15.96
C HIS A 351 5.67 -2.21 -14.67
N GLU A 352 5.08 -1.05 -14.57
CA GLU A 352 4.34 -0.60 -13.38
C GLU A 352 3.06 -1.41 -13.17
N ASN A 353 2.37 -1.78 -14.26
CA ASN A 353 1.16 -2.58 -14.24
C ASN A 353 1.02 -3.43 -15.52
N TYR A 354 0.07 -4.36 -15.51
CA TYR A 354 -0.08 -5.39 -16.54
C TYR A 354 -1.54 -5.56 -16.93
N HIS A 355 -1.78 -5.87 -18.19
CA HIS A 355 -3.11 -6.16 -18.74
C HIS A 355 -3.72 -7.39 -18.07
N ALA A 356 -4.91 -7.24 -17.48
CA ALA A 356 -5.50 -8.29 -16.66
C ALA A 356 -5.95 -9.54 -17.43
N GLU A 357 -6.18 -9.43 -18.75
CA GLU A 357 -6.66 -10.54 -19.58
C GLU A 357 -5.58 -11.20 -20.44
N THR A 358 -4.45 -10.50 -20.70
CA THR A 358 -3.39 -11.00 -21.58
C THR A 358 -2.05 -11.13 -20.88
N GLY A 359 -1.85 -10.45 -19.75
CA GLY A 359 -0.57 -10.37 -19.05
C GLY A 359 0.43 -9.42 -19.73
N ALA A 360 0.06 -8.72 -20.79
CA ALA A 360 0.96 -7.79 -21.47
C ALA A 360 1.35 -6.62 -20.54
N PRO A 361 2.63 -6.18 -20.54
CA PRO A 361 3.05 -5.01 -19.80
C PRO A 361 2.39 -3.74 -20.37
N LEU A 362 2.02 -2.79 -19.51
CA LEU A 362 1.25 -1.60 -19.92
C LEU A 362 1.99 -0.30 -19.66
N ALA A 363 2.21 0.07 -18.40
CA ALA A 363 2.69 1.40 -18.06
C ALA A 363 4.07 1.38 -17.45
N ALA A 364 4.67 2.55 -17.47
CA ALA A 364 5.99 2.93 -16.99
C ALA A 364 7.04 1.81 -17.12
N PRO A 365 7.77 1.75 -18.25
CA PRO A 365 8.84 0.78 -18.41
C PRO A 365 9.96 1.03 -17.40
N ASP A 366 10.71 -0.02 -17.10
CA ASP A 366 11.83 0.02 -16.17
C ASP A 366 11.44 0.35 -14.72
N PHE A 367 10.24 -0.06 -14.35
CA PHE A 367 9.66 0.17 -13.04
C PHE A 367 10.01 -0.97 -12.09
N VAL A 368 10.94 -0.75 -11.18
CA VAL A 368 11.35 -1.73 -10.17
C VAL A 368 10.52 -1.62 -8.90
N SER A 369 10.45 -0.45 -8.29
CA SER A 369 9.61 -0.07 -7.15
C SER A 369 9.01 -1.24 -6.35
N TRP A 370 7.70 -1.22 -6.11
CA TRP A 370 6.95 -2.28 -5.42
C TRP A 370 6.99 -3.65 -6.10
N ASN A 371 7.44 -3.75 -7.35
CA ASN A 371 7.65 -5.06 -8.00
C ASN A 371 8.70 -5.90 -7.28
N LEU A 372 9.57 -5.29 -6.46
CA LEU A 372 10.48 -6.02 -5.58
C LEU A 372 9.75 -6.92 -4.57
N LEU A 373 8.53 -6.56 -4.14
CA LEU A 373 7.72 -7.41 -3.25
C LEU A 373 7.45 -8.80 -3.87
N VAL A 374 7.38 -8.87 -5.20
CA VAL A 374 7.10 -10.11 -5.93
C VAL A 374 8.16 -11.18 -5.65
N ALA A 375 9.40 -10.78 -5.37
CA ALA A 375 10.50 -11.69 -5.04
C ALA A 375 10.23 -12.55 -3.78
N GLN A 376 9.29 -12.16 -2.92
CA GLN A 376 8.98 -12.85 -1.67
C GLN A 376 7.55 -13.41 -1.60
N MET A 377 6.67 -13.07 -2.55
CA MET A 377 5.24 -13.42 -2.50
C MET A 377 4.99 -14.93 -2.34
N ILE A 378 5.70 -15.79 -3.09
CA ILE A 378 5.50 -17.25 -3.02
C ILE A 378 5.89 -17.79 -1.64
N GLU A 379 7.01 -17.32 -1.08
CA GLU A 379 7.44 -17.72 0.26
C GLU A 379 6.45 -17.27 1.34
N GLU A 380 5.99 -16.04 1.28
CA GLU A 380 5.00 -15.48 2.21
C GLU A 380 3.65 -16.21 2.11
N ALA A 381 3.19 -16.53 0.89
CA ALA A 381 1.95 -17.28 0.69
C ALA A 381 2.05 -18.73 1.23
N ARG A 382 3.19 -19.39 1.06
CA ARG A 382 3.43 -20.77 1.56
C ARG A 382 3.53 -20.81 3.08
N THR A 383 4.28 -19.90 3.66
CA THR A 383 4.52 -19.88 5.11
C THR A 383 3.36 -19.25 5.89
N GLY A 384 2.61 -18.35 5.25
CA GLY A 384 1.62 -17.51 5.91
C GLY A 384 2.27 -16.42 6.77
N ILE A 385 3.56 -16.17 6.60
CA ILE A 385 4.34 -15.22 7.42
C ILE A 385 4.66 -14.00 6.57
N PHE A 386 4.19 -12.84 7.01
CA PHE A 386 4.70 -11.57 6.53
C PHE A 386 6.03 -11.29 7.23
N LYS A 387 7.12 -11.29 6.48
CA LYS A 387 8.48 -11.20 7.06
C LYS A 387 8.71 -9.99 7.94
N PRO A 388 8.28 -8.77 7.62
CA PRO A 388 8.40 -7.63 8.53
C PRO A 388 7.69 -7.81 9.87
N ASP A 389 6.51 -8.48 9.92
CA ASP A 389 5.83 -8.76 11.17
C ASP A 389 6.56 -9.81 12.03
N ALA A 390 7.27 -10.75 11.39
CA ALA A 390 8.09 -11.71 12.10
C ALA A 390 9.23 -11.07 12.90
N LEU A 391 9.67 -9.85 12.55
CA LEU A 391 10.66 -9.09 13.32
C LEU A 391 10.16 -8.72 14.72
N GLN A 392 8.83 -8.63 14.92
CA GLN A 392 8.24 -8.35 16.25
C GLN A 392 8.60 -9.39 17.30
N SER A 393 8.62 -10.67 16.91
CA SER A 393 8.92 -11.77 17.82
C SER A 393 10.39 -11.80 18.27
N LEU A 394 11.26 -11.09 17.55
CA LEU A 394 12.70 -11.01 17.86
C LEU A 394 13.05 -9.83 18.78
N CYS A 395 12.10 -8.94 19.03
CA CYS A 395 12.28 -7.74 19.86
C CYS A 395 11.52 -7.81 21.21
N ASN A 396 10.91 -8.96 21.49
CA ASN A 396 10.32 -9.33 22.78
C ASN A 396 11.26 -10.21 23.57
#